data_88324792d63d7cb4a9b472b98540cb41
#
_entry.id   88324792d63d7cb4a9b472b98540cb41
#
_cell.length_a   1.000
_cell.length_b   1.000
_cell.length_c   1.000
_cell.angle_alpha   90.00
_cell.angle_beta   90.00
_cell.angle_gamma   90.00
#
_symmetry.space_group_name_H-M   'P 1'
#
loop_
_entity.id
_entity.type
_entity.pdbx_description
1 polymer ?
#
loop_
_entity_poly.entity_id
_entity_poly.type
_entity_poly.pdbx_seq_one_letter_code
_entity_poly.pdbx_strand_id
1 'polypeptide(L)'
;MSTVETPGHVTSLDKYKTVVSSGQAALTALLTMNGGATIAFLTFIGHLWEKGTLPEDSVHILIGALQLFIYGTFFGVLAYGTIFLTNCLSSVHWHRSANVMFAVTVLCGVASIGSFLGASWRAVAGFESATRILQA
;
A
#
# COMPACT_ATOMS: atom_id res chain seq x y z
N MET A 1 7.58 49.42 16.52
CA MET A 1 6.84 49.31 15.27
C MET A 1 6.53 47.80 15.15
N SER A 2 5.38 47.41 15.73
CA SER A 2 4.94 46.00 15.80
C SER A 2 4.23 45.67 14.49
N THR A 3 4.84 44.76 13.71
CA THR A 3 4.21 44.15 12.55
C THR A 3 3.09 43.24 13.03
N VAL A 4 1.84 43.71 12.82
CA VAL A 4 0.65 42.87 13.00
C VAL A 4 0.67 41.83 11.90
N GLU A 5 1.08 40.59 12.24
CA GLU A 5 0.86 39.43 11.38
C GLU A 5 -0.64 39.22 11.23
N THR A 6 -1.15 39.42 10.02
CA THR A 6 -2.54 39.14 9.67
C THR A 6 -2.75 37.63 9.65
N PRO A 7 -3.57 37.06 10.56
CA PRO A 7 -3.85 35.63 10.56
C PRO A 7 -4.80 35.34 9.40
N GLY A 8 -4.34 34.59 8.37
CA GLY A 8 -5.29 33.99 7.46
C GLY A 8 -4.95 33.86 5.99
N HIS A 9 -3.78 34.18 5.51
CA HIS A 9 -3.43 33.87 4.13
C HIS A 9 -2.58 32.59 4.06
N VAL A 10 -3.23 31.42 4.27
CA VAL A 10 -2.62 30.14 3.88
C VAL A 10 -2.41 30.20 2.37
N THR A 11 -1.17 30.41 1.96
CA THR A 11 -0.82 30.53 0.55
C THR A 11 -1.15 29.22 -0.16
N SER A 12 -1.48 29.28 -1.46
CA SER A 12 -1.72 28.08 -2.29
C SER A 12 -0.55 27.10 -2.21
N LEU A 13 0.63 27.61 -1.97
CA LEU A 13 1.89 26.85 -1.78
C LEU A 13 1.88 26.01 -0.49
N ASP A 14 1.34 26.54 0.61
CA ASP A 14 1.25 25.82 1.89
C ASP A 14 0.21 24.69 1.82
N LYS A 15 -0.91 24.94 1.15
CA LYS A 15 -1.91 23.90 0.87
C LYS A 15 -1.32 22.78 0.03
N TYR A 16 -0.56 23.10 -1.01
CA TYR A 16 0.10 22.11 -1.87
C TYR A 16 1.11 21.26 -1.08
N LYS A 17 1.97 21.89 -0.27
CA LYS A 17 2.92 21.19 0.60
C LYS A 17 2.23 20.22 1.56
N THR A 18 1.12 20.65 2.17
CA THR A 18 0.33 19.82 3.10
C THR A 18 -0.26 18.60 2.39
N VAL A 19 -0.82 18.77 1.19
CA VAL A 19 -1.38 17.65 0.39
C VAL A 19 -0.30 16.67 -0.01
N VAL A 20 0.85 17.14 -0.47
CA VAL A 20 1.98 16.27 -0.85
C VAL A 20 2.52 15.51 0.36
N SER A 21 2.70 16.18 1.49
CA SER A 21 3.19 15.57 2.73
C SER A 21 2.24 14.49 3.26
N SER A 22 0.92 14.76 3.28
CA SER A 22 -0.07 13.76 3.71
C SER A 22 -0.16 12.58 2.74
N GLY A 23 -0.02 12.82 1.43
CA GLY A 23 0.05 11.75 0.43
C GLY A 23 1.27 10.84 0.63
N GLN A 24 2.43 11.40 0.90
CA GLN A 24 3.64 10.65 1.21
C GLN A 24 3.49 9.82 2.49
N ALA A 25 2.91 10.40 3.55
CA ALA A 25 2.65 9.69 4.80
C ALA A 25 1.69 8.50 4.58
N ALA A 26 0.63 8.68 3.80
CA ALA A 26 -0.30 7.61 3.46
C ALA A 26 0.37 6.48 2.67
N LEU A 27 1.22 6.81 1.68
CA LEU A 27 1.96 5.79 0.92
C LEU A 27 2.97 5.04 1.78
N THR A 28 3.66 5.73 2.69
CA THR A 28 4.58 5.09 3.65
C THR A 28 3.82 4.12 4.54
N ALA A 29 2.65 4.51 5.04
CA ALA A 29 1.79 3.63 5.82
C ALA A 29 1.36 2.39 5.02
N LEU A 30 0.92 2.56 3.77
CA LEU A 30 0.55 1.45 2.88
C LEU A 30 1.71 0.48 2.61
N LEU A 31 2.92 1.00 2.37
CA LEU A 31 4.12 0.19 2.19
C LEU A 31 4.44 -0.62 3.46
N THR A 32 4.37 0.03 4.61
CA THR A 32 4.63 -0.62 5.91
C THR A 32 3.59 -1.69 6.21
N MET A 33 2.31 -1.42 5.96
CA MET A 33 1.22 -2.38 6.16
C MET A 33 1.35 -3.59 5.24
N ASN A 34 1.51 -3.37 3.93
CA ASN A 34 1.64 -4.47 2.96
C ASN A 34 2.94 -5.26 3.15
N GLY A 35 4.06 -4.58 3.33
CA GLY A 35 5.36 -5.21 3.55
C GLY A 35 5.40 -5.97 4.88
N GLY A 36 4.91 -5.36 5.96
CA GLY A 36 4.81 -6.00 7.27
C GLY A 36 3.88 -7.20 7.24
N ALA A 37 2.71 -7.09 6.60
CA ALA A 37 1.80 -8.21 6.41
C ALA A 37 2.43 -9.34 5.60
N THR A 38 3.19 -9.02 4.54
CA THR A 38 3.91 -10.01 3.73
C THR A 38 4.87 -10.82 4.60
N ILE A 39 5.70 -10.16 5.40
CA ILE A 39 6.70 -10.82 6.27
C ILE A 39 5.99 -11.67 7.34
N ALA A 40 5.01 -11.10 8.03
CA ALA A 40 4.25 -11.80 9.06
C ALA A 40 3.55 -13.06 8.49
N PHE A 41 2.95 -12.93 7.33
CA PHE A 41 2.24 -14.01 6.66
C PHE A 41 3.17 -15.11 6.15
N LEU A 42 4.33 -14.73 5.60
CA LEU A 42 5.37 -15.67 5.18
C LEU A 42 5.91 -16.48 6.38
N THR A 43 6.20 -15.81 7.49
CA THR A 43 6.65 -16.45 8.72
C THR A 43 5.59 -17.42 9.25
N PHE A 44 4.33 -17.03 9.20
CA PHE A 44 3.21 -17.83 9.65
C PHE A 44 3.03 -19.10 8.78
N ILE A 45 3.05 -18.96 7.44
CA ILE A 45 2.99 -20.11 6.51
C ILE A 45 4.17 -21.05 6.74
N GLY A 46 5.38 -20.49 6.90
CA GLY A 46 6.59 -21.30 7.18
C GLY A 46 6.43 -22.13 8.43
N HIS A 47 5.92 -21.57 9.50
CA HIS A 47 5.69 -22.28 10.77
C HIS A 47 4.62 -23.38 10.66
N LEU A 48 3.54 -23.15 9.92
CA LEU A 48 2.51 -24.15 9.68
C LEU A 48 3.02 -25.29 8.79
N TRP A 49 3.86 -24.95 7.80
CA TRP A 49 4.50 -25.94 6.94
C TRP A 49 5.41 -26.88 7.73
N GLU A 50 6.23 -26.33 8.61
CA GLU A 50 7.16 -27.06 9.46
C GLU A 50 6.45 -28.06 10.39
N LYS A 51 5.23 -27.72 10.83
CA LYS A 51 4.38 -28.60 11.64
C LYS A 51 3.61 -29.66 10.86
N GLY A 52 3.61 -29.61 9.53
CA GLY A 52 2.85 -30.53 8.69
C GLY A 52 1.33 -30.46 8.86
N THR A 53 0.81 -29.33 9.36
CA THR A 53 -0.60 -29.17 9.72
C THR A 53 -1.47 -28.55 8.62
N LEU A 54 -0.88 -28.21 7.48
CA LEU A 54 -1.61 -27.56 6.38
C LEU A 54 -2.16 -28.56 5.38
N PRO A 55 -3.48 -28.60 5.16
CA PRO A 55 -4.07 -29.29 4.01
C PRO A 55 -3.62 -28.61 2.70
N GLU A 56 -3.40 -29.42 1.65
CA GLU A 56 -2.92 -28.91 0.36
C GLU A 56 -3.81 -27.78 -0.23
N ASP A 57 -5.13 -27.93 -0.12
CA ASP A 57 -6.09 -26.92 -0.60
C ASP A 57 -5.93 -25.58 0.10
N SER A 58 -5.66 -25.58 1.40
CA SER A 58 -5.45 -24.37 2.18
C SER A 58 -4.13 -23.68 1.80
N VAL A 59 -3.10 -24.42 1.44
CA VAL A 59 -1.80 -23.90 0.98
C VAL A 59 -1.98 -23.01 -0.25
N HIS A 60 -2.74 -23.46 -1.25
CA HIS A 60 -2.98 -22.66 -2.47
C HIS A 60 -3.69 -21.35 -2.19
N ILE A 61 -4.68 -21.34 -1.29
CA ILE A 61 -5.40 -20.12 -0.90
C ILE A 61 -4.46 -19.15 -0.19
N LEU A 62 -3.63 -19.64 0.72
CA LEU A 62 -2.69 -18.84 1.49
C LEU A 62 -1.56 -18.28 0.61
N ILE A 63 -1.05 -19.05 -0.34
CA ILE A 63 -0.08 -18.57 -1.34
C ILE A 63 -0.70 -17.45 -2.18
N GLY A 64 -1.97 -17.60 -2.61
CA GLY A 64 -2.69 -16.55 -3.33
C GLY A 64 -2.86 -15.27 -2.52
N ALA A 65 -3.08 -15.35 -1.21
CA ALA A 65 -3.11 -14.19 -0.32
C ALA A 65 -1.72 -13.52 -0.23
N LEU A 66 -0.66 -14.31 -0.08
CA LEU A 66 0.72 -13.83 -0.05
C LEU A 66 1.09 -13.07 -1.34
N GLN A 67 0.73 -13.60 -2.51
CA GLN A 67 0.96 -12.93 -3.79
C GLN A 67 0.28 -11.55 -3.85
N LEU A 68 -0.95 -11.44 -3.35
CA LEU A 68 -1.66 -10.16 -3.31
C LEU A 68 -0.97 -9.14 -2.38
N PHE A 69 -0.43 -9.56 -1.24
CA PHE A 69 0.36 -8.67 -0.37
C PHE A 69 1.63 -8.18 -1.07
N ILE A 70 2.32 -9.07 -1.81
CA ILE A 70 3.51 -8.71 -2.60
C ILE A 70 3.14 -7.70 -3.69
N TYR A 71 2.04 -7.91 -4.44
CA TYR A 71 1.57 -6.94 -5.44
C TYR A 71 1.20 -5.61 -4.79
N GLY A 72 0.54 -5.62 -3.63
CA GLY A 72 0.24 -4.40 -2.88
C GLY A 72 1.49 -3.60 -2.53
N THR A 73 2.54 -4.27 -2.06
CA THR A 73 3.84 -3.65 -1.79
C THR A 73 4.46 -3.07 -3.06
N PHE A 74 4.46 -3.83 -4.16
CA PHE A 74 4.99 -3.38 -5.45
C PHE A 74 4.29 -2.12 -5.97
N PHE A 75 2.95 -2.10 -5.96
CA PHE A 75 2.18 -0.91 -6.34
C PHE A 75 2.43 0.28 -5.42
N GLY A 76 2.62 0.04 -4.13
CA GLY A 76 3.01 1.09 -3.18
C GLY A 76 4.37 1.71 -3.50
N VAL A 77 5.38 0.88 -3.83
CA VAL A 77 6.71 1.36 -4.26
C VAL A 77 6.61 2.15 -5.56
N LEU A 78 5.84 1.65 -6.56
CA LEU A 78 5.62 2.37 -7.81
C LEU A 78 4.97 3.74 -7.57
N ALA A 79 3.94 3.80 -6.72
CA ALA A 79 3.28 5.06 -6.38
C ALA A 79 4.28 6.06 -5.75
N TYR A 80 5.16 5.59 -4.88
CA TYR A 80 6.19 6.44 -4.28
C TYR A 80 7.20 6.96 -5.33
N GLY A 81 7.64 6.09 -6.23
CA GLY A 81 8.52 6.44 -7.36
C GLY A 81 7.91 7.46 -8.30
N THR A 82 6.60 7.33 -8.61
CA THR A 82 5.90 8.30 -9.47
C THR A 82 5.74 9.68 -8.83
N ILE A 83 5.60 9.78 -7.50
CA ILE A 83 5.64 11.07 -6.80
C ILE A 83 7.01 11.74 -6.97
N PHE A 84 8.08 10.98 -6.80
CA PHE A 84 9.44 11.52 -7.00
C PHE A 84 9.62 12.05 -8.43
N LEU A 85 9.21 11.28 -9.44
CA LEU A 85 9.25 11.69 -10.84
C LEU A 85 8.39 12.93 -11.11
N THR A 86 7.18 13.01 -10.51
CA THR A 86 6.31 14.17 -10.64
C THR A 86 6.99 15.44 -10.13
N ASN A 87 7.65 15.35 -8.98
CA ASN A 87 8.39 16.49 -8.41
C ASN A 87 9.58 16.91 -9.29
N CYS A 88 10.29 15.95 -9.90
CA CYS A 88 11.36 16.23 -10.83
C CYS A 88 10.85 16.87 -12.13
N LEU A 89 9.76 16.36 -12.73
CA LEU A 89 9.20 16.88 -13.97
C LEU A 89 8.54 18.25 -13.80
N SER A 90 7.91 18.52 -12.65
CA SER A 90 7.29 19.81 -12.39
C SER A 90 8.31 20.96 -12.31
N SER A 91 9.56 20.66 -11.93
CA SER A 91 10.65 21.62 -11.95
C SER A 91 11.08 22.03 -13.37
N VAL A 92 10.72 21.27 -14.42
CA VAL A 92 11.11 21.47 -15.84
C VAL A 92 9.95 22.02 -16.69
N HIS A 93 8.89 22.62 -16.09
CA HIS A 93 7.74 23.23 -16.80
C HIS A 93 6.87 22.27 -17.65
N TRP A 94 6.90 20.98 -17.43
CA TRP A 94 6.12 19.98 -18.19
C TRP A 94 4.79 19.64 -17.50
N HIS A 95 3.89 20.60 -17.38
CA HIS A 95 2.61 20.48 -16.65
C HIS A 95 1.71 19.31 -17.10
N ARG A 96 1.71 18.98 -18.38
CA ARG A 96 0.86 17.90 -18.92
C ARG A 96 1.30 16.53 -18.42
N SER A 97 2.62 16.30 -18.35
CA SER A 97 3.19 15.05 -17.85
C SER A 97 3.01 14.89 -16.33
N ALA A 98 3.02 16.00 -15.59
CA ALA A 98 2.79 15.99 -14.13
C ALA A 98 1.37 15.49 -13.78
N ASN A 99 0.35 15.90 -14.55
CA ASN A 99 -1.03 15.45 -14.32
C ASN A 99 -1.21 13.96 -14.60
N VAL A 100 -0.56 13.43 -15.64
CA VAL A 100 -0.57 11.99 -15.94
C VAL A 100 0.10 11.19 -14.82
N MET A 101 1.27 11.65 -14.37
CA MET A 101 1.99 11.00 -13.27
C MET A 101 1.19 11.01 -11.97
N PHE A 102 0.49 12.09 -11.67
CA PHE A 102 -0.40 12.17 -10.52
C PHE A 102 -1.53 11.14 -10.61
N ALA A 103 -2.19 11.00 -11.77
CA ALA A 103 -3.22 9.99 -11.99
C ALA A 103 -2.68 8.57 -11.81
N VAL A 104 -1.48 8.28 -12.33
CA VAL A 104 -0.81 6.98 -12.15
C VAL A 104 -0.53 6.72 -10.65
N THR A 105 -0.07 7.72 -9.92
CA THR A 105 0.17 7.60 -8.47
C THR A 105 -1.10 7.21 -7.71
N VAL A 106 -2.21 7.88 -8.01
CA VAL A 106 -3.51 7.59 -7.37
C VAL A 106 -3.98 6.18 -7.71
N LEU A 107 -3.88 5.77 -8.98
CA LEU A 107 -4.25 4.41 -9.40
C LEU A 107 -3.40 3.34 -8.72
N CYS A 108 -2.09 3.53 -8.63
CA CYS A 108 -1.21 2.62 -7.90
C CYS A 108 -1.54 2.56 -6.41
N GLY A 109 -1.86 3.69 -5.78
CA GLY A 109 -2.30 3.73 -4.39
C GLY A 109 -3.58 2.94 -4.16
N VAL A 110 -4.60 3.14 -5.01
CA VAL A 110 -5.85 2.39 -4.95
C VAL A 110 -5.63 0.89 -5.19
N ALA A 111 -4.78 0.53 -6.16
CA ALA A 111 -4.42 -0.86 -6.43
C ALA A 111 -3.71 -1.51 -5.23
N SER A 112 -2.83 -0.77 -4.54
CA SER A 112 -2.16 -1.24 -3.32
C SER A 112 -3.16 -1.54 -2.19
N ILE A 113 -4.14 -0.63 -1.96
CA ILE A 113 -5.20 -0.82 -0.97
C ILE A 113 -6.08 -2.03 -1.35
N GLY A 114 -6.50 -2.10 -2.61
CA GLY A 114 -7.33 -3.20 -3.12
C GLY A 114 -6.64 -4.56 -2.97
N SER A 115 -5.34 -4.61 -3.24
CA SER A 115 -4.52 -5.81 -3.05
C SER A 115 -4.46 -6.23 -1.59
N PHE A 116 -4.31 -5.27 -0.66
CA PHE A 116 -4.30 -5.54 0.78
C PHE A 116 -5.64 -6.13 1.26
N LEU A 117 -6.75 -5.51 0.87
CA LEU A 117 -8.09 -5.97 1.24
C LEU A 117 -8.38 -7.35 0.66
N GLY A 118 -8.03 -7.57 -0.61
CA GLY A 118 -8.19 -8.87 -1.28
C GLY A 118 -7.34 -9.98 -0.66
N ALA A 119 -6.09 -9.65 -0.27
CA ALA A 119 -5.21 -10.57 0.44
C ALA A 119 -5.76 -10.94 1.82
N SER A 120 -6.23 -9.95 2.58
CA SER A 120 -6.81 -10.15 3.91
C SER A 120 -8.06 -11.04 3.84
N TRP A 121 -8.94 -10.78 2.85
CA TRP A 121 -10.12 -11.62 2.63
C TRP A 121 -9.76 -13.07 2.29
N ARG A 122 -8.80 -13.29 1.38
CA ARG A 122 -8.33 -14.64 1.03
C ARG A 122 -7.64 -15.33 2.20
N ALA A 123 -6.89 -14.62 3.02
CA ALA A 123 -6.28 -15.18 4.21
C ALA A 123 -7.33 -15.72 5.19
N VAL A 124 -8.38 -14.95 5.46
CA VAL A 124 -9.50 -15.38 6.31
C VAL A 124 -10.17 -16.64 5.76
N ALA A 125 -10.48 -16.65 4.44
CA ALA A 125 -11.09 -17.83 3.81
C ALA A 125 -10.19 -19.07 3.89
N GLY A 126 -8.86 -18.91 3.76
CA GLY A 126 -7.90 -19.99 3.92
C GLY A 126 -7.88 -20.56 5.35
N PHE A 127 -8.01 -19.71 6.36
CA PHE A 127 -8.10 -20.17 7.75
C PHE A 127 -9.41 -20.89 8.06
N GLU A 128 -10.54 -20.39 7.56
CA GLU A 128 -11.82 -21.06 7.74
C GLU A 128 -11.83 -22.45 7.13
N SER A 129 -11.24 -22.63 5.94
CA SER A 129 -11.15 -23.95 5.31
C SER A 129 -10.27 -24.91 6.14
N ALA A 130 -9.15 -24.45 6.65
CA ALA A 130 -8.27 -25.27 7.49
C ALA A 130 -8.92 -25.69 8.80
N THR A 131 -9.69 -24.81 9.46
CA THR A 131 -10.38 -25.13 10.73
C THR A 131 -11.50 -26.13 10.55
N ARG A 132 -12.24 -26.09 9.44
CA ARG A 132 -13.31 -27.07 9.14
C ARG A 132 -12.77 -28.50 8.98
N ILE A 133 -11.61 -28.66 8.36
CA ILE A 133 -10.98 -29.98 8.16
C ILE A 133 -10.49 -30.56 9.49
N LEU A 134 -10.04 -29.73 10.43
CA LEU A 134 -9.59 -30.18 11.74
C LEU A 134 -10.73 -30.59 12.68
N GLN A 135 -11.97 -30.24 12.35
CA GLN A 135 -13.18 -30.56 13.12
C GLN A 135 -13.97 -31.76 12.57
N ALA A 136 -13.63 -32.25 11.39
CA ALA A 136 -14.25 -33.40 10.73
C ALA A 136 -13.50 -34.70 11.01
#